data_208bfe5941b441a3e83c033793094036
#
_entry.id   208bfe5941b441a3e83c033793094036
#
_cell.length_a   1.000
_cell.length_b   1.000
_cell.length_c   1.000
_cell.angle_alpha   90.00
_cell.angle_beta   90.00
_cell.angle_gamma   90.00
#
_symmetry.space_group_name_H-M   'P 1'
#
loop_
_entity.id
_entity.type
_entity.pdbx_description
1 polymer ?
#
loop_
_entity_poly.entity_id
_entity_poly.type
_entity_poly.pdbx_seq_one_letter_code
_entity_poly.pdbx_strand_id
1 'polypeptide(L)'
;MTTTSAKQSVASRLHAGESFIVSFGGQATPWRETLESLVATDSRLASELVAVDQAVRDRLAPVATDLLTISPAGGRMLDDEGGVVTSGSGAEVSVPGILLAQHAALVAAAHTSVDLIDSSLRPRAVIGHSQGMLGVALLESLRAASAHHGENNAEVVEIHAVARLIGAAAARSVRRANLGPIGEVTPMLSVRGVTRSVLDAVLSRVPGSERISVGVTNGRQAHILSGRPADLEGVV
;
A
#
# COMPACT_ATOMS: atom_id res chain seq x y z
N MET A 1 34.98 2.17 -33.02
CA MET A 1 34.46 3.24 -32.16
C MET A 1 33.01 2.90 -31.81
N THR A 2 32.77 2.27 -30.67
CA THR A 2 31.44 1.95 -30.19
C THR A 2 30.95 3.15 -29.36
N THR A 3 30.07 3.95 -29.94
CA THR A 3 29.38 5.03 -29.24
C THR A 3 28.42 4.40 -28.22
N THR A 4 28.80 4.39 -26.95
CA THR A 4 27.93 4.06 -25.83
C THR A 4 26.87 5.16 -25.77
N SER A 5 25.67 4.90 -26.30
CA SER A 5 24.53 5.80 -26.15
C SER A 5 24.25 5.96 -24.65
N ALA A 6 24.47 7.16 -24.14
CA ALA A 6 24.10 7.47 -22.76
C ALA A 6 22.59 7.24 -22.60
N LYS A 7 22.21 6.33 -21.71
CA LYS A 7 20.79 6.10 -21.40
C LYS A 7 20.20 7.41 -20.87
N GLN A 8 19.23 7.96 -21.59
CA GLN A 8 18.48 9.12 -21.12
C GLN A 8 17.81 8.80 -19.77
N SER A 9 17.79 9.78 -18.86
CA SER A 9 17.09 9.64 -17.58
C SER A 9 15.59 9.50 -17.81
N VAL A 10 14.89 8.86 -16.88
CA VAL A 10 13.41 8.75 -16.91
C VAL A 10 12.78 10.14 -17.04
N ALA A 11 13.25 11.10 -16.26
CA ALA A 11 12.77 12.48 -16.31
C ALA A 11 12.91 13.09 -17.73
N SER A 12 14.07 12.96 -18.37
CA SER A 12 14.29 13.47 -19.73
C SER A 12 13.33 12.85 -20.74
N ARG A 13 13.03 11.57 -20.62
CA ARG A 13 12.09 10.86 -21.51
C ARG A 13 10.66 11.36 -21.32
N LEU A 14 10.23 11.53 -20.06
CA LEU A 14 8.91 12.05 -19.75
C LEU A 14 8.70 13.47 -20.25
N HIS A 15 9.69 14.34 -20.05
CA HIS A 15 9.67 15.71 -20.59
C HIS A 15 9.75 15.78 -22.13
N ALA A 16 10.32 14.75 -22.77
CA ALA A 16 10.28 14.60 -24.23
C ALA A 16 8.92 14.11 -24.75
N GLY A 17 7.92 13.92 -23.87
CA GLY A 17 6.56 13.52 -24.24
C GLY A 17 6.37 12.01 -24.41
N GLU A 18 7.29 11.18 -23.88
CA GLU A 18 7.05 9.74 -23.89
C GLU A 18 5.81 9.37 -23.06
N SER A 19 4.99 8.51 -23.64
CA SER A 19 3.83 7.96 -22.94
C SER A 19 4.25 7.04 -21.80
N PHE A 20 3.64 7.19 -20.63
CA PHE A 20 3.93 6.38 -19.46
C PHE A 20 2.65 6.00 -18.69
N ILE A 21 2.78 5.04 -17.81
CA ILE A 21 1.74 4.58 -16.89
C ILE A 21 2.29 4.70 -15.47
N VAL A 22 1.47 5.19 -14.55
CA VAL A 22 1.76 5.14 -13.12
C VAL A 22 1.08 3.89 -12.54
N SER A 23 1.85 3.08 -11.82
CA SER A 23 1.34 1.87 -11.19
C SER A 23 1.63 1.88 -9.69
N PHE A 24 0.58 1.72 -8.89
CA PHE A 24 0.69 1.58 -7.45
C PHE A 24 0.65 0.11 -7.06
N GLY A 25 1.69 -0.35 -6.35
CA GLY A 25 1.77 -1.68 -5.78
C GLY A 25 0.79 -1.85 -4.61
N GLY A 26 0.36 -3.09 -4.40
CA GLY A 26 -0.45 -3.49 -3.26
C GLY A 26 0.36 -4.12 -2.15
N GLN A 27 -0.27 -5.04 -1.43
CA GLN A 27 0.35 -5.78 -0.33
C GLN A 27 1.63 -6.51 -0.79
N ALA A 28 2.57 -6.69 0.12
CA ALA A 28 3.94 -7.18 -0.14
C ALA A 28 4.89 -6.18 -0.84
N THR A 29 4.49 -4.92 -1.03
CA THR A 29 5.44 -3.87 -1.44
C THR A 29 6.39 -3.56 -0.26
N PRO A 30 7.71 -3.48 -0.47
CA PRO A 30 8.68 -3.14 0.57
C PRO A 30 8.57 -1.64 0.91
N TRP A 31 7.62 -1.32 1.76
CA TRP A 31 7.25 0.06 2.06
C TRP A 31 8.16 0.73 3.09
N ARG A 32 8.62 -0.03 4.11
CA ARG A 32 9.39 0.52 5.23
C ARG A 32 10.72 1.09 4.78
N GLU A 33 11.53 0.29 4.12
CA GLU A 33 12.84 0.71 3.61
C GLU A 33 12.71 1.88 2.63
N THR A 34 11.67 1.86 1.79
CA THR A 34 11.38 2.96 0.85
C THR A 34 11.07 4.24 1.60
N LEU A 35 10.18 4.19 2.60
CA LEU A 35 9.79 5.34 3.39
C LEU A 35 10.98 5.90 4.17
N GLU A 36 11.70 5.05 4.91
CA GLU A 36 12.88 5.44 5.69
C GLU A 36 13.96 6.09 4.81
N SER A 37 14.20 5.53 3.62
CA SER A 37 15.16 6.11 2.66
C SER A 37 14.74 7.49 2.17
N LEU A 38 13.46 7.70 1.88
CA LEU A 38 12.95 8.97 1.37
C LEU A 38 12.98 10.06 2.45
N VAL A 39 12.50 9.77 3.65
CA VAL A 39 12.47 10.75 4.76
C VAL A 39 13.87 11.10 5.27
N ALA A 40 14.83 10.18 5.21
CA ALA A 40 16.21 10.43 5.60
C ALA A 40 16.92 11.43 4.66
N THR A 41 16.45 11.57 3.43
CA THR A 41 17.05 12.44 2.41
C THR A 41 16.36 13.80 2.27
N ASP A 42 15.16 13.96 2.82
CA ASP A 42 14.35 15.18 2.69
C ASP A 42 13.57 15.48 3.99
N SER A 43 14.10 16.40 4.79
CA SER A 43 13.48 16.82 6.05
C SER A 43 12.14 17.54 5.87
N ARG A 44 11.91 18.19 4.72
CA ARG A 44 10.63 18.83 4.41
C ARG A 44 9.56 17.75 4.17
N LEU A 45 9.90 16.72 3.41
CA LEU A 45 9.05 15.55 3.21
C LEU A 45 8.71 14.89 4.55
N ALA A 46 9.72 14.68 5.42
CA ALA A 46 9.51 14.11 6.74
C ALA A 46 8.48 14.92 7.54
N SER A 47 8.64 16.24 7.61
CA SER A 47 7.70 17.13 8.31
C SER A 47 6.27 17.09 7.75
N GLU A 48 6.14 17.02 6.44
CA GLU A 48 4.84 16.92 5.76
C GLU A 48 4.13 15.62 6.12
N LEU A 49 4.84 14.49 6.06
CA LEU A 49 4.27 13.18 6.41
C LEU A 49 3.92 13.06 7.89
N VAL A 50 4.71 13.66 8.78
CA VAL A 50 4.39 13.73 10.23
C VAL A 50 3.11 14.54 10.45
N ALA A 51 2.93 15.64 9.74
CA ALA A 51 1.70 16.44 9.82
C ALA A 51 0.48 15.64 9.33
N VAL A 52 0.60 14.90 8.24
CA VAL A 52 -0.44 14.00 7.74
C VAL A 52 -0.74 12.90 8.77
N ASP A 53 0.27 12.25 9.33
CA ASP A 53 0.10 11.21 10.35
C ASP A 53 -0.64 11.74 11.59
N GLN A 54 -0.32 12.95 12.04
CA GLN A 54 -1.02 13.60 13.13
C GLN A 54 -2.48 13.89 12.77
N ALA A 55 -2.74 14.49 11.61
CA ALA A 55 -4.09 14.82 11.16
C ALA A 55 -4.97 13.58 11.04
N VAL A 56 -4.42 12.45 10.57
CA VAL A 56 -5.11 11.16 10.51
C VAL A 56 -5.45 10.65 11.90
N ARG A 57 -4.57 10.79 12.88
CA ARG A 57 -4.86 10.41 14.28
C ARG A 57 -5.96 11.25 14.87
N ASP A 58 -5.92 12.55 14.67
CA ASP A 58 -6.95 13.48 15.14
C ASP A 58 -8.31 13.18 14.50
N ARG A 59 -8.32 12.85 13.21
CA ARG A 59 -9.51 12.42 12.46
C ARG A 59 -10.10 11.12 12.98
N LEU A 60 -9.27 10.18 13.39
CA LEU A 60 -9.70 8.87 13.89
C LEU A 60 -9.99 8.86 15.39
N ALA A 61 -9.55 9.85 16.15
CA ALA A 61 -9.73 9.92 17.61
C ALA A 61 -11.21 9.76 18.06
N PRO A 62 -12.22 10.35 17.38
CA PRO A 62 -13.62 10.15 17.72
C PRO A 62 -14.21 8.85 17.18
N VAL A 63 -13.52 8.15 16.29
CA VAL A 63 -14.02 6.96 15.61
C VAL A 63 -13.50 5.72 16.28
N ALA A 64 -14.35 5.07 17.09
CA ALA A 64 -14.23 3.69 17.52
C ALA A 64 -12.92 3.31 18.23
N THR A 65 -12.88 3.57 19.49
CA THR A 65 -11.99 2.93 20.45
C THR A 65 -11.78 1.43 20.19
N ASP A 66 -12.80 0.71 19.75
CA ASP A 66 -12.76 -0.75 19.59
C ASP A 66 -11.94 -1.26 18.39
N LEU A 67 -11.90 -0.53 17.29
CA LEU A 67 -11.08 -0.93 16.14
C LEU A 67 -9.61 -0.52 16.32
N LEU A 68 -9.39 0.62 16.97
CA LEU A 68 -8.07 1.23 17.08
C LEU A 68 -7.31 0.80 18.35
N THR A 69 -7.99 0.35 19.41
CA THR A 69 -7.35 -0.18 20.63
C THR A 69 -6.64 -1.51 20.42
N ILE A 70 -6.92 -2.19 19.32
CA ILE A 70 -6.36 -3.51 19.06
C ILE A 70 -4.97 -3.41 18.42
N SER A 71 -4.58 -2.24 17.92
CA SER A 71 -3.48 -2.13 17.00
C SER A 71 -2.73 -0.81 17.12
N PRO A 72 -1.43 -0.81 16.79
CA PRO A 72 -0.69 0.41 16.48
C PRO A 72 -1.35 1.27 15.39
N ALA A 73 -2.40 0.79 14.71
CA ALA A 73 -3.15 1.54 13.70
C ALA A 73 -3.75 2.86 14.23
N GLY A 74 -4.08 2.93 15.53
CA GLY A 74 -4.45 4.19 16.19
C GLY A 74 -3.25 4.99 16.71
N GLY A 75 -2.06 4.39 16.73
CA GLY A 75 -0.82 5.00 17.19
C GLY A 75 -0.11 5.79 16.09
N ARG A 76 1.02 6.39 16.48
CA ARG A 76 1.92 7.06 15.54
C ARG A 76 2.55 6.04 14.59
N MET A 77 2.57 6.37 13.30
CA MET A 77 3.36 5.65 12.31
C MET A 77 4.78 6.21 12.23
N LEU A 78 4.92 7.50 12.46
CA LEU A 78 6.17 8.24 12.40
C LEU A 78 6.46 8.93 13.74
N ASP A 79 7.73 9.06 14.12
CA ASP A 79 8.17 9.99 15.17
C ASP A 79 8.18 11.44 14.67
N ASP A 80 8.62 12.37 15.53
CA ASP A 80 8.63 13.78 15.18
C ASP A 80 9.69 14.14 14.11
N GLU A 81 10.61 13.23 13.84
CA GLU A 81 11.68 13.36 12.84
C GLU A 81 11.35 12.62 11.54
N GLY A 82 10.21 11.94 11.49
CA GLY A 82 9.75 11.17 10.32
C GLY A 82 10.21 9.72 10.32
N GLY A 83 10.89 9.26 11.38
CA GLY A 83 11.29 7.87 11.54
C GLY A 83 10.10 6.93 11.74
N VAL A 84 10.15 5.73 11.19
CA VAL A 84 9.09 4.74 11.32
C VAL A 84 9.11 4.09 12.69
N VAL A 85 8.11 4.37 13.53
CA VAL A 85 8.04 3.87 14.92
C VAL A 85 7.23 2.58 15.08
N THR A 86 6.49 2.16 14.07
CA THR A 86 5.68 0.95 14.14
C THR A 86 6.51 -0.30 13.87
N SER A 87 6.29 -1.35 14.65
CA SER A 87 6.89 -2.67 14.45
C SER A 87 5.85 -3.66 13.90
N GLY A 88 6.32 -4.74 13.28
CA GLY A 88 5.47 -5.79 12.75
C GLY A 88 5.20 -5.67 11.25
N SER A 89 4.58 -6.72 10.71
CA SER A 89 4.27 -6.88 9.29
C SER A 89 2.78 -7.13 9.02
N GLY A 90 1.93 -7.07 10.04
CA GLY A 90 0.49 -7.28 9.94
C GLY A 90 -0.20 -6.21 9.08
N ALA A 91 -1.42 -6.49 8.67
CA ALA A 91 -2.21 -5.59 7.82
C ALA A 91 -2.42 -4.21 8.46
N GLU A 92 -2.52 -4.16 9.80
CA GLU A 92 -2.68 -2.93 10.58
C GLU A 92 -1.51 -1.96 10.45
N VAL A 93 -0.34 -2.47 10.11
CA VAL A 93 0.88 -1.69 9.88
C VAL A 93 1.18 -1.57 8.39
N SER A 94 1.08 -2.67 7.65
CA SER A 94 1.46 -2.70 6.24
C SER A 94 0.52 -1.92 5.34
N VAL A 95 -0.80 -1.94 5.61
CA VAL A 95 -1.77 -1.21 4.76
C VAL A 95 -1.53 0.31 4.84
N PRO A 96 -1.52 0.96 6.02
CA PRO A 96 -1.20 2.38 6.10
C PRO A 96 0.26 2.69 5.73
N GLY A 97 1.21 1.81 6.04
CA GLY A 97 2.62 2.00 5.72
C GLY A 97 2.90 2.05 4.22
N ILE A 98 2.29 1.14 3.44
CA ILE A 98 2.40 1.16 1.98
C ILE A 98 1.84 2.46 1.40
N LEU A 99 0.68 2.91 1.88
CA LEU A 99 0.10 4.18 1.41
C LEU A 99 0.98 5.37 1.78
N LEU A 100 1.55 5.38 2.99
CA LEU A 100 2.46 6.45 3.43
C LEU A 100 3.75 6.48 2.58
N ALA A 101 4.31 5.33 2.24
CA ALA A 101 5.46 5.24 1.34
C ALA A 101 5.12 5.70 -0.10
N GLN A 102 3.92 5.39 -0.59
CA GLN A 102 3.43 5.88 -1.88
C GLN A 102 3.25 7.40 -1.87
N HIS A 103 2.73 7.97 -0.77
CA HIS A 103 2.65 9.42 -0.56
C HIS A 103 4.04 10.05 -0.58
N ALA A 104 4.95 9.52 0.22
CA ALA A 104 6.33 9.97 0.25
C ALA A 104 6.97 9.97 -1.14
N ALA A 105 6.78 8.90 -1.91
CA ALA A 105 7.33 8.78 -3.25
C ALA A 105 6.75 9.81 -4.23
N LEU A 106 5.45 10.12 -4.14
CA LEU A 106 4.80 11.14 -4.96
C LEU A 106 5.33 12.54 -4.65
N VAL A 107 5.43 12.89 -3.36
CA VAL A 107 5.95 14.19 -2.93
C VAL A 107 7.44 14.32 -3.25
N ALA A 108 8.25 13.29 -2.96
CA ALA A 108 9.67 13.28 -3.32
C ALA A 108 9.88 13.42 -4.84
N ALA A 109 9.04 12.77 -5.65
CA ALA A 109 9.09 12.93 -7.10
C ALA A 109 8.75 14.36 -7.53
N ALA A 110 7.77 15.01 -6.89
CA ALA A 110 7.40 16.40 -7.15
C ALA A 110 8.53 17.38 -6.79
N HIS A 111 9.33 17.09 -5.76
CA HIS A 111 10.52 17.87 -5.42
C HIS A 111 11.68 17.70 -6.42
N THR A 112 11.54 16.80 -7.36
CA THR A 112 12.50 16.56 -8.45
C THR A 112 11.92 17.03 -9.79
N SER A 113 12.44 16.50 -10.88
CA SER A 113 11.95 16.79 -12.23
C SER A 113 10.78 15.91 -12.67
N VAL A 114 10.25 15.03 -11.82
CA VAL A 114 9.13 14.12 -12.13
C VAL A 114 7.93 14.44 -11.26
N ASP A 115 7.39 15.63 -11.44
CA ASP A 115 6.21 16.06 -10.72
C ASP A 115 4.94 15.47 -11.35
N LEU A 116 4.31 14.55 -10.62
CA LEU A 116 3.04 13.92 -10.99
C LEU A 116 1.84 14.64 -10.35
N ILE A 117 2.05 15.53 -9.40
CA ILE A 117 1.01 16.21 -8.62
C ILE A 117 0.56 17.47 -9.34
N ASP A 118 1.46 18.42 -9.56
CA ASP A 118 1.12 19.74 -10.12
C ASP A 118 1.32 19.83 -11.64
N SER A 119 1.56 18.79 -12.32
CA SER A 119 2.29 18.90 -13.55
C SER A 119 1.53 18.86 -14.86
N SER A 120 2.23 19.37 -15.85
CA SER A 120 2.07 19.06 -17.27
C SER A 120 2.28 17.55 -17.58
N LEU A 121 2.91 16.78 -16.70
CA LEU A 121 3.11 15.35 -16.89
C LEU A 121 1.81 14.58 -16.67
N ARG A 122 1.23 14.11 -17.77
CA ARG A 122 -0.01 13.32 -17.73
C ARG A 122 0.29 11.87 -18.10
N PRO A 123 0.16 10.93 -17.16
CA PRO A 123 0.23 9.51 -17.49
C PRO A 123 -0.93 9.13 -18.42
N ARG A 124 -0.68 8.20 -19.30
CA ARG A 124 -1.71 7.61 -20.17
C ARG A 124 -2.74 6.81 -19.35
N ALA A 125 -2.30 6.25 -18.24
CA ALA A 125 -3.17 5.59 -17.27
C ALA A 125 -2.52 5.62 -15.88
N VAL A 126 -3.37 5.61 -14.85
CA VAL A 126 -2.99 5.36 -13.47
C VAL A 126 -3.69 4.07 -13.06
N ILE A 127 -2.94 3.12 -12.58
CA ILE A 127 -3.45 1.81 -12.18
C ILE A 127 -3.04 1.46 -10.76
N GLY A 128 -3.90 0.76 -10.04
CA GLY A 128 -3.63 0.24 -8.72
C GLY A 128 -4.10 -1.20 -8.62
N HIS A 129 -3.29 -2.07 -8.00
CA HIS A 129 -3.68 -3.44 -7.72
C HIS A 129 -4.04 -3.58 -6.23
N SER A 130 -5.25 -4.11 -5.94
CA SER A 130 -5.71 -4.31 -4.55
C SER A 130 -5.61 -3.00 -3.74
N GLN A 131 -4.82 -2.99 -2.67
CA GLN A 131 -4.51 -1.82 -1.85
C GLN A 131 -3.90 -0.65 -2.68
N GLY A 132 -3.25 -0.92 -3.80
CA GLY A 132 -2.72 0.11 -4.70
C GLY A 132 -3.81 1.06 -5.25
N MET A 133 -5.09 0.69 -5.16
CA MET A 133 -6.20 1.59 -5.49
C MET A 133 -6.25 2.81 -4.56
N LEU A 134 -5.80 2.69 -3.30
CA LEU A 134 -5.67 3.83 -2.40
C LEU A 134 -4.60 4.82 -2.89
N GLY A 135 -3.51 4.31 -3.48
CA GLY A 135 -2.48 5.15 -4.12
C GLY A 135 -3.00 5.91 -5.33
N VAL A 136 -3.91 5.30 -6.12
CA VAL A 136 -4.61 6.00 -7.22
C VAL A 136 -5.44 7.15 -6.67
N ALA A 137 -6.27 6.89 -5.66
CA ALA A 137 -7.10 7.90 -5.02
C ALA A 137 -6.25 9.02 -4.40
N LEU A 138 -5.14 8.65 -3.73
CA LEU A 138 -4.21 9.60 -3.14
C LEU A 138 -3.62 10.55 -4.20
N LEU A 139 -3.16 10.03 -5.35
CA LEU A 139 -2.62 10.87 -6.42
C LEU A 139 -3.66 11.86 -6.94
N GLU A 140 -4.89 11.42 -7.13
CA GLU A 140 -5.97 12.32 -7.60
C GLU A 140 -6.30 13.40 -6.56
N SER A 141 -6.32 13.04 -5.26
CA SER A 141 -6.55 14.01 -4.18
C SER A 141 -5.41 15.01 -4.01
N LEU A 142 -4.15 14.56 -4.15
CA LEU A 142 -2.99 15.45 -4.14
C LEU A 142 -3.03 16.45 -5.32
N ARG A 143 -3.45 16.00 -6.50
CA ARG A 143 -3.66 16.86 -7.67
C ARG A 143 -4.76 17.89 -7.44
N ALA A 144 -5.88 17.47 -6.86
CA ALA A 144 -6.97 18.36 -6.53
C ALA A 144 -6.55 19.41 -5.50
N ALA A 145 -5.82 18.99 -4.46
CA ALA A 145 -5.30 19.89 -3.43
C ALA A 145 -4.31 20.91 -4.02
N SER A 146 -3.41 20.51 -4.89
CA SER A 146 -2.48 21.40 -5.58
C SER A 146 -3.21 22.44 -6.42
N ALA A 147 -4.22 22.04 -7.20
CA ALA A 147 -5.03 22.94 -8.03
C ALA A 147 -5.80 24.00 -7.22
N HIS A 148 -6.10 23.72 -5.96
CA HIS A 148 -6.82 24.62 -5.04
C HIS A 148 -5.92 25.30 -3.98
N HIS A 149 -4.63 25.41 -4.25
CA HIS A 149 -3.65 26.08 -3.36
C HIS A 149 -3.62 25.55 -1.91
N GLY A 150 -3.85 24.26 -1.73
CA GLY A 150 -3.69 23.58 -0.44
C GLY A 150 -4.91 23.63 0.48
N GLU A 151 -6.02 24.21 0.07
CA GLU A 151 -7.25 24.27 0.89
C GLU A 151 -7.94 22.89 1.08
N ASN A 152 -7.53 21.84 0.35
CA ASN A 152 -8.21 20.55 0.31
C ASN A 152 -7.36 19.36 0.77
N ASN A 153 -6.53 19.50 1.80
CA ASN A 153 -5.83 18.36 2.39
C ASN A 153 -6.76 17.36 3.12
N ALA A 154 -8.03 17.69 3.29
CA ALA A 154 -8.99 16.83 3.98
C ALA A 154 -9.16 15.47 3.30
N GLU A 155 -9.23 15.40 1.97
CA GLU A 155 -9.34 14.13 1.24
C GLU A 155 -8.10 13.26 1.39
N VAL A 156 -6.92 13.84 1.38
CA VAL A 156 -5.65 13.11 1.62
C VAL A 156 -5.69 12.46 3.01
N VAL A 157 -6.12 13.19 4.03
CA VAL A 157 -6.28 12.68 5.40
C VAL A 157 -7.33 11.55 5.45
N GLU A 158 -8.46 11.71 4.77
CA GLU A 158 -9.50 10.66 4.72
C GLU A 158 -9.00 9.37 4.06
N ILE A 159 -8.24 9.44 2.98
CA ILE A 159 -7.68 8.26 2.32
C ILE A 159 -6.71 7.52 3.25
N HIS A 160 -5.86 8.25 3.96
CA HIS A 160 -4.97 7.66 4.96
C HIS A 160 -5.75 7.09 6.15
N ALA A 161 -6.82 7.74 6.59
CA ALA A 161 -7.71 7.23 7.64
C ALA A 161 -8.39 5.92 7.21
N VAL A 162 -8.88 5.85 5.97
CA VAL A 162 -9.45 4.63 5.38
C VAL A 162 -8.42 3.51 5.32
N ALA A 163 -7.18 3.79 4.95
CA ALA A 163 -6.10 2.79 4.95
C ALA A 163 -5.88 2.20 6.36
N ARG A 164 -5.88 3.03 7.41
CA ARG A 164 -5.77 2.56 8.79
C ARG A 164 -6.96 1.72 9.22
N LEU A 165 -8.18 2.13 8.88
CA LEU A 165 -9.38 1.36 9.20
C LEU A 165 -9.40 0.00 8.49
N ILE A 166 -9.00 -0.06 7.23
CA ILE A 166 -8.87 -1.33 6.48
C ILE A 166 -7.84 -2.23 7.15
N GLY A 167 -6.66 -1.72 7.49
CA GLY A 167 -5.62 -2.48 8.17
C GLY A 167 -6.09 -3.02 9.53
N ALA A 168 -6.71 -2.18 10.35
CA ALA A 168 -7.25 -2.56 11.65
C ALA A 168 -8.38 -3.61 11.52
N ALA A 169 -9.28 -3.45 10.55
CA ALA A 169 -10.35 -4.42 10.30
C ALA A 169 -9.81 -5.78 9.85
N ALA A 170 -8.79 -5.79 8.98
CA ALA A 170 -8.13 -7.02 8.55
C ALA A 170 -7.45 -7.72 9.73
N ALA A 171 -6.69 -7.01 10.55
CA ALA A 171 -6.05 -7.56 11.74
C ALA A 171 -7.08 -8.12 12.73
N ARG A 172 -8.18 -7.40 12.97
CA ARG A 172 -9.28 -7.89 13.80
C ARG A 172 -9.90 -9.17 13.26
N SER A 173 -10.06 -9.28 11.95
CA SER A 173 -10.59 -10.48 11.30
C SER A 173 -9.68 -11.68 11.49
N VAL A 174 -8.36 -11.51 11.33
CA VAL A 174 -7.35 -12.55 11.59
C VAL A 174 -7.42 -13.03 13.05
N ARG A 175 -7.51 -12.10 14.01
CA ARG A 175 -7.66 -12.45 15.43
C ARG A 175 -8.94 -13.24 15.72
N ARG A 176 -10.08 -12.76 15.23
CA ARG A 176 -11.38 -13.41 15.46
C ARG A 176 -11.46 -14.81 14.87
N ALA A 177 -10.87 -14.99 13.69
CA ALA A 177 -10.81 -16.28 13.03
C ALA A 177 -9.72 -17.20 13.60
N ASN A 178 -8.91 -16.72 14.55
CA ASN A 178 -7.76 -17.46 15.10
C ASN A 178 -6.83 -18.03 14.01
N LEU A 179 -6.52 -17.20 13.02
CA LEU A 179 -5.71 -17.58 11.84
C LEU A 179 -4.20 -17.52 12.10
N GLY A 180 -3.79 -17.21 13.33
CA GLY A 180 -2.38 -17.14 13.73
C GLY A 180 -2.06 -15.88 14.53
N PRO A 181 -0.82 -15.77 15.01
CA PRO A 181 -0.36 -14.57 15.70
C PRO A 181 -0.36 -13.37 14.76
N ILE A 182 -0.73 -12.21 15.30
CA ILE A 182 -0.80 -10.99 14.51
C ILE A 182 0.62 -10.53 14.19
N GLY A 183 0.82 -10.18 12.92
CA GLY A 183 2.07 -9.61 12.45
C GLY A 183 3.16 -10.61 12.08
N GLU A 184 2.95 -11.92 12.29
CA GLU A 184 3.97 -12.91 11.98
C GLU A 184 3.74 -13.66 10.66
N VAL A 185 2.48 -13.91 10.30
CA VAL A 185 2.14 -14.69 9.11
C VAL A 185 0.99 -14.05 8.35
N THR A 186 1.17 -13.86 7.07
CA THR A 186 0.07 -13.54 6.16
C THR A 186 -0.64 -14.84 5.82
N PRO A 187 -1.91 -15.06 6.24
CA PRO A 187 -2.62 -16.30 5.98
C PRO A 187 -3.11 -16.35 4.52
N MET A 188 -2.17 -16.21 3.60
CA MET A 188 -2.41 -16.20 2.15
C MET A 188 -1.31 -16.96 1.43
N LEU A 189 -1.72 -17.77 0.45
CA LEU A 189 -0.84 -18.53 -0.44
C LEU A 189 -1.10 -18.13 -1.89
N SER A 190 -0.05 -17.71 -2.59
CA SER A 190 -0.13 -17.41 -4.03
C SER A 190 0.03 -18.69 -4.84
N VAL A 191 -0.98 -19.04 -5.63
CA VAL A 191 -0.97 -20.19 -6.54
C VAL A 191 -0.96 -19.67 -7.97
N ARG A 192 0.01 -20.15 -8.77
CA ARG A 192 0.17 -19.73 -10.16
C ARG A 192 0.32 -20.94 -11.08
N GLY A 193 -0.03 -20.74 -12.36
CA GLY A 193 0.12 -21.78 -13.40
C GLY A 193 -1.05 -22.75 -13.49
N VAL A 194 -2.09 -22.62 -12.66
CA VAL A 194 -3.28 -23.48 -12.69
C VAL A 194 -4.56 -22.67 -12.89
N THR A 195 -5.51 -23.25 -13.60
CA THR A 195 -6.83 -22.65 -13.77
C THR A 195 -7.67 -22.82 -12.49
N ARG A 196 -8.71 -22.00 -12.33
CA ARG A 196 -9.63 -22.09 -11.19
C ARG A 196 -10.23 -23.49 -11.05
N SER A 197 -10.64 -24.13 -12.13
CA SER A 197 -11.23 -25.48 -12.11
C SER A 197 -10.24 -26.55 -11.64
N VAL A 198 -8.98 -26.45 -12.05
CA VAL A 198 -7.93 -27.34 -11.58
C VAL A 198 -7.66 -27.11 -10.11
N LEU A 199 -7.58 -25.86 -9.68
CA LEU A 199 -7.39 -25.51 -8.28
C LEU A 199 -8.53 -26.05 -7.39
N ASP A 200 -9.79 -25.87 -7.80
CA ASP A 200 -10.95 -26.37 -7.07
C ASP A 200 -10.92 -27.91 -6.98
N ALA A 201 -10.51 -28.60 -8.07
CA ALA A 201 -10.37 -30.05 -8.07
C ALA A 201 -9.22 -30.54 -7.17
N VAL A 202 -8.15 -29.78 -7.02
CA VAL A 202 -7.08 -30.08 -6.08
C VAL A 202 -7.58 -29.85 -4.65
N LEU A 203 -8.14 -28.69 -4.37
CA LEU A 203 -8.65 -28.37 -3.04
C LEU A 203 -9.67 -29.38 -2.54
N SER A 204 -10.56 -29.90 -3.42
CA SER A 204 -11.54 -30.90 -3.03
C SER A 204 -10.94 -32.24 -2.52
N ARG A 205 -9.64 -32.46 -2.73
CA ARG A 205 -8.90 -33.65 -2.28
C ARG A 205 -8.02 -33.39 -1.06
N VAL A 206 -7.85 -32.12 -0.69
CA VAL A 206 -7.03 -31.73 0.47
C VAL A 206 -7.89 -31.81 1.73
N PRO A 207 -7.51 -32.59 2.74
CA PRO A 207 -8.20 -32.61 4.02
C PRO A 207 -8.21 -31.22 4.65
N GLY A 208 -9.35 -30.77 5.14
CA GLY A 208 -9.48 -29.43 5.74
C GLY A 208 -9.63 -28.29 4.74
N SER A 209 -9.78 -28.58 3.45
CA SER A 209 -9.94 -27.56 2.41
C SER A 209 -11.20 -26.70 2.57
N GLU A 210 -12.19 -27.14 3.33
CA GLU A 210 -13.38 -26.36 3.71
C GLU A 210 -13.01 -25.10 4.53
N ARG A 211 -11.80 -25.04 5.10
CA ARG A 211 -11.23 -23.90 5.81
C ARG A 211 -10.36 -23.01 4.94
N ILE A 212 -10.20 -23.38 3.67
CA ILE A 212 -9.43 -22.63 2.68
C ILE A 212 -10.39 -22.01 1.68
N SER A 213 -10.24 -20.73 1.44
CA SER A 213 -11.01 -20.03 0.42
C SER A 213 -10.12 -19.43 -0.66
N VAL A 214 -10.63 -19.37 -1.89
CA VAL A 214 -9.99 -18.60 -2.96
C VAL A 214 -10.40 -17.15 -2.78
N GLY A 215 -9.55 -16.38 -2.12
CA GLY A 215 -9.82 -14.99 -1.77
C GLY A 215 -9.74 -14.04 -2.97
N VAL A 216 -8.79 -14.27 -3.88
CA VAL A 216 -8.58 -13.41 -5.06
C VAL A 216 -8.24 -14.27 -6.28
N THR A 217 -8.75 -13.87 -7.43
CA THR A 217 -8.36 -14.40 -8.74
C THR A 217 -7.78 -13.25 -9.58
N ASN A 218 -6.45 -13.26 -9.75
CA ASN A 218 -5.68 -12.24 -10.47
C ASN A 218 -5.51 -12.56 -11.96
N GLY A 219 -6.35 -13.42 -12.51
CA GLY A 219 -6.28 -13.82 -13.89
C GLY A 219 -6.62 -15.30 -14.09
N ARG A 220 -6.43 -15.83 -15.30
CA ARG A 220 -6.81 -17.19 -15.65
C ARG A 220 -6.10 -18.28 -14.83
N GLN A 221 -4.86 -18.01 -14.41
CA GLN A 221 -3.97 -18.97 -13.77
C GLN A 221 -3.22 -18.37 -12.58
N ALA A 222 -3.80 -17.39 -11.91
CA ALA A 222 -3.20 -16.77 -10.75
C ALA A 222 -4.27 -16.53 -9.68
N HIS A 223 -4.10 -17.17 -8.53
CA HIS A 223 -5.07 -17.19 -7.46
C HIS A 223 -4.38 -16.92 -6.11
N ILE A 224 -5.10 -16.35 -5.17
CA ILE A 224 -4.67 -16.23 -3.78
C ILE A 224 -5.63 -17.06 -2.93
N LEU A 225 -5.08 -18.03 -2.23
CA LEU A 225 -5.79 -18.78 -1.21
C LEU A 225 -5.67 -18.06 0.13
N SER A 226 -6.73 -18.12 0.92
CA SER A 226 -6.76 -17.63 2.29
C SER A 226 -7.21 -18.78 3.21
N GLY A 227 -6.54 -18.92 4.34
CA GLY A 227 -6.82 -19.98 5.31
C GLY A 227 -5.87 -19.91 6.50
N ARG A 228 -5.96 -20.82 7.45
CA ARG A 228 -4.94 -20.93 8.50
C ARG A 228 -3.61 -21.37 7.89
N PRO A 229 -2.47 -20.93 8.43
CA PRO A 229 -1.17 -21.34 7.91
C PRO A 229 -1.04 -22.86 7.76
N ALA A 230 -1.41 -23.63 8.79
CA ALA A 230 -1.34 -25.08 8.76
C ALA A 230 -2.25 -25.74 7.69
N ASP A 231 -3.42 -25.13 7.40
CA ASP A 231 -4.30 -25.62 6.36
C ASP A 231 -3.71 -25.30 4.96
N LEU A 232 -3.07 -24.16 4.79
CA LEU A 232 -2.42 -23.73 3.54
C LEU A 232 -1.15 -24.55 3.24
N GLU A 233 -0.38 -24.94 4.25
CA GLU A 233 0.77 -25.82 4.12
C GLU A 233 0.38 -27.19 3.51
N GLY A 234 -0.81 -27.67 3.80
CA GLY A 234 -1.35 -28.92 3.23
C GLY A 234 -1.67 -28.86 1.73
N VAL A 235 -1.60 -27.67 1.10
CA VAL A 235 -1.86 -27.45 -0.33
C VAL A 235 -0.56 -27.45 -1.14
N VAL A 236 0.58 -27.25 -0.51
CA VAL A 236 1.91 -27.22 -1.13
C VAL A 236 2.49 -28.62 -1.20
#